data_1843d4308e701d2452c40be6a18c4571
#
_entry.id   1843d4308e701d2452c40be6a18c4571
#
_cell.length_a   1.000
_cell.length_b   1.000
_cell.length_c   1.000
_cell.angle_alpha   90.00
_cell.angle_beta   90.00
_cell.angle_gamma   90.00
#
_symmetry.space_group_name_H-M   'P 1'
#
loop_
_entity.id
_entity.type
_entity.pdbx_description
1 polymer ?
#
loop_
_entity_poly.entity_id
_entity_poly.type
_entity_poly.pdbx_seq_one_letter_code
_entity_poly.pdbx_strand_id
1 'polypeptide(L)'
;MSDNRTKVRLLQKQVWRKGLVSIRVTKPEGFTFTPGQFVRLGLDIEANGKTEYAARGYSLASVPSDPFLEFFIVEVPNGLVSPRLCALEAGSELWLETDL
;
A
#
# COMPACT_ATOMS: atom_id res chain seq x y z
N MET A 1 -7.44 -5.89 -21.48
CA MET A 1 -6.74 -4.90 -20.72
C MET A 1 -5.93 -5.56 -19.61
N SER A 2 -4.67 -5.27 -19.56
CA SER A 2 -3.86 -5.87 -18.53
C SER A 2 -4.10 -5.18 -17.20
N ASP A 3 -3.99 -5.98 -16.17
CA ASP A 3 -4.15 -5.51 -14.82
C ASP A 3 -2.75 -5.40 -14.23
N ASN A 4 -2.21 -4.19 -14.17
CA ASN A 4 -0.83 -3.95 -13.76
C ASN A 4 -0.69 -3.87 -12.25
N ARG A 5 -1.39 -4.73 -11.54
CA ARG A 5 -1.31 -4.77 -10.09
C ARG A 5 -1.06 -6.17 -9.60
N THR A 6 -0.40 -6.26 -8.46
CA THR A 6 -0.10 -7.55 -7.85
C THR A 6 -0.48 -7.49 -6.38
N LYS A 7 -0.86 -8.63 -5.84
CA LYS A 7 -1.23 -8.73 -4.45
C LYS A 7 0.03 -8.80 -3.60
N VAL A 8 0.10 -7.97 -2.56
CA VAL A 8 1.20 -8.02 -1.60
C VAL A 8 0.62 -8.18 -0.22
N ARG A 9 1.46 -8.57 0.72
CA ARG A 9 1.04 -8.84 2.10
C ARG A 9 1.70 -7.85 3.02
N LEU A 10 0.94 -7.34 3.98
CA LEU A 10 1.47 -6.45 5.00
C LEU A 10 2.29 -7.26 5.98
N LEU A 11 3.57 -6.91 6.10
CA LEU A 11 4.51 -7.62 6.96
C LEU A 11 4.60 -6.99 8.33
N GLN A 12 4.57 -5.66 8.39
CA GLN A 12 4.79 -4.94 9.62
C GLN A 12 4.12 -3.58 9.52
N LYS A 13 3.52 -3.16 10.62
CA LYS A 13 2.91 -1.84 10.73
C LYS A 13 3.45 -1.17 11.97
N GLN A 14 3.78 0.10 11.86
CA GLN A 14 4.19 0.90 13.01
C GLN A 14 3.36 2.15 13.05
N VAL A 15 2.74 2.40 14.21
CA VAL A 15 1.97 3.62 14.42
C VAL A 15 2.91 4.62 15.08
N TRP A 16 3.22 5.71 14.36
CA TRP A 16 4.11 6.75 14.89
C TRP A 16 3.35 7.74 15.75
N ARG A 17 2.13 8.03 15.35
CA ARG A 17 1.20 8.86 16.08
C ARG A 17 -0.15 8.68 15.41
N LYS A 18 -1.19 9.24 16.03
CA LYS A 18 -2.52 9.14 15.43
C LYS A 18 -2.48 9.73 14.02
N GLY A 19 -2.91 8.96 13.06
CA GLY A 19 -2.98 9.39 11.68
C GLY A 19 -1.68 9.29 10.90
N LEU A 20 -0.60 8.75 11.50
CA LEU A 20 0.64 8.54 10.78
C LEU A 20 1.16 7.13 11.07
N VAL A 21 1.19 6.31 10.03
CA VAL A 21 1.55 4.90 10.11
C VAL A 21 2.58 4.60 9.04
N SER A 22 3.54 3.75 9.34
CA SER A 22 4.36 3.17 8.29
C SER A 22 4.04 1.70 8.17
N ILE A 23 4.09 1.21 6.93
CA ILE A 23 3.83 -0.20 6.65
C ILE A 23 4.94 -0.74 5.78
N ARG A 24 5.29 -2.01 6.04
CA ARG A 24 6.19 -2.77 5.18
C ARG A 24 5.38 -3.89 4.56
N VAL A 25 5.52 -4.04 3.25
CA VAL A 25 4.80 -5.08 2.51
C VAL A 25 5.80 -5.94 1.77
N THR A 26 5.35 -7.12 1.35
CA THR A 26 6.19 -8.02 0.57
C THR A 26 6.59 -7.34 -0.72
N LYS A 27 7.82 -7.62 -1.16
CA LYS A 27 8.36 -7.06 -2.39
C LYS A 27 8.20 -8.08 -3.49
N PRO A 28 7.46 -7.74 -4.56
CA PRO A 28 7.30 -8.71 -5.65
C PRO A 28 8.64 -9.04 -6.29
N GLU A 29 8.78 -10.28 -6.72
CA GLU A 29 10.01 -10.73 -7.37
C GLU A 29 10.24 -9.91 -8.63
N GLY A 30 11.47 -9.43 -8.80
CA GLY A 30 11.81 -8.64 -9.98
C GLY A 30 11.36 -7.19 -9.94
N PHE A 31 10.71 -6.77 -8.87
CA PHE A 31 10.26 -5.39 -8.75
C PHE A 31 11.46 -4.48 -8.48
N THR A 32 11.63 -3.47 -9.33
CA THR A 32 12.70 -2.49 -9.17
C THR A 32 12.09 -1.10 -9.15
N PHE A 33 12.77 -0.18 -8.46
CA PHE A 33 12.26 1.18 -8.35
C PHE A 33 13.41 2.13 -8.01
N THR A 34 13.15 3.42 -8.16
CA THR A 34 14.07 4.47 -7.75
C THR A 34 13.61 4.97 -6.37
N PRO A 35 14.55 5.21 -5.44
CA PRO A 35 14.16 5.71 -4.12
C PRO A 35 13.29 6.96 -4.22
N GLY A 36 12.24 7.01 -3.42
CA GLY A 36 11.29 8.12 -3.43
C GLY A 36 10.25 8.06 -4.52
N GLN A 37 10.29 7.04 -5.35
CA GLN A 37 9.32 6.89 -6.43
C GLN A 37 7.92 6.62 -5.88
N PHE A 38 6.91 7.18 -6.56
CA PHE A 38 5.51 6.90 -6.21
C PHE A 38 5.09 5.57 -6.81
N VAL A 39 4.32 4.82 -6.04
CA VAL A 39 3.54 3.70 -6.54
C VAL A 39 2.15 3.82 -5.93
N ARG A 40 1.19 3.09 -6.50
CA ARG A 40 -0.17 3.13 -5.99
C ARG A 40 -0.46 1.89 -5.18
N LEU A 41 -1.02 2.09 -4.00
CA LEU A 41 -1.52 1.01 -3.16
C LEU A 41 -3.03 1.01 -3.25
N GLY A 42 -3.60 -0.18 -3.39
CA GLY A 42 -5.01 -0.30 -3.61
C GLY A 42 -5.67 -1.34 -2.73
N LEU A 43 -6.97 -1.18 -2.58
CA LEU A 43 -7.80 -2.07 -1.78
C LEU A 43 -9.08 -2.35 -2.52
N ASP A 44 -9.61 -3.55 -2.30
CA ASP A 44 -10.96 -3.88 -2.71
C ASP A 44 -11.88 -3.47 -1.57
N ILE A 45 -12.78 -2.57 -1.86
CA ILE A 45 -13.64 -1.96 -0.84
C ILE A 45 -15.07 -2.41 -1.12
N GLU A 46 -15.72 -2.95 -0.09
CA GLU A 46 -17.10 -3.37 -0.21
C GLU A 46 -18.02 -2.30 0.33
N ALA A 47 -18.97 -1.90 -0.50
CA ALA A 47 -19.96 -0.91 -0.12
C ALA A 47 -21.25 -1.21 -0.88
N ASN A 48 -22.37 -1.21 -0.16
CA ASN A 48 -23.69 -1.40 -0.77
C ASN A 48 -23.79 -2.68 -1.59
N GLY A 49 -23.17 -3.76 -1.11
CA GLY A 49 -23.22 -5.04 -1.80
C GLY A 49 -22.32 -5.15 -3.00
N LYS A 50 -21.49 -4.17 -3.25
CA LYS A 50 -20.57 -4.17 -4.38
C LYS A 50 -19.14 -4.05 -3.88
N THR A 51 -18.22 -4.64 -4.66
CA THR A 51 -16.80 -4.50 -4.40
C THR A 51 -16.21 -3.54 -5.42
N GLU A 52 -15.56 -2.49 -4.96
CA GLU A 52 -14.93 -1.51 -5.82
C GLU A 52 -13.46 -1.39 -5.46
N TYR A 53 -12.63 -1.31 -6.48
CA TYR A 53 -11.20 -1.12 -6.29
C TYR A 53 -10.89 0.36 -6.19
N ALA A 54 -10.07 0.73 -5.20
CA ALA A 54 -9.63 2.11 -5.07
C ALA A 54 -8.15 2.11 -4.71
N ALA A 55 -7.41 3.05 -5.26
CA ALA A 55 -5.97 3.14 -5.04
C ALA A 55 -5.55 4.60 -4.91
N ARG A 56 -4.44 4.81 -4.19
CA ARG A 56 -3.84 6.13 -4.02
C ARG A 56 -2.33 5.99 -4.10
N GLY A 57 -1.66 7.07 -4.48
CA GLY A 57 -0.22 7.08 -4.63
C GLY A 57 0.50 7.34 -3.32
N TYR A 58 1.58 6.59 -3.09
CA TYR A 58 2.43 6.76 -1.92
C TYR A 58 3.88 6.63 -2.36
N SER A 59 4.76 7.40 -1.72
CA SER A 59 6.18 7.33 -2.04
C SER A 59 6.82 6.14 -1.33
N LEU A 60 7.72 5.49 -2.04
CA LEU A 60 8.51 4.41 -1.46
C LEU A 60 9.56 4.99 -0.53
N ALA A 61 9.55 4.54 0.71
CA ALA A 61 10.50 4.97 1.74
C ALA A 61 11.66 4.00 1.88
N SER A 62 11.52 2.78 1.37
CA SER A 62 12.60 1.80 1.37
C SER A 62 13.52 2.03 0.17
N VAL A 63 14.65 1.33 0.16
CA VAL A 63 15.59 1.40 -0.96
C VAL A 63 15.51 0.10 -1.75
N PRO A 64 15.96 0.10 -3.03
CA PRO A 64 15.79 -1.09 -3.86
C PRO A 64 16.43 -2.37 -3.32
N SER A 65 17.48 -2.24 -2.50
CA SER A 65 18.15 -3.41 -1.94
C SER A 65 17.44 -3.99 -0.72
N ASP A 66 16.43 -3.29 -0.17
CA ASP A 66 15.68 -3.82 0.95
C ASP A 66 14.82 -5.01 0.48
N PRO A 67 14.62 -6.02 1.36
CA PRO A 67 13.79 -7.16 0.99
C PRO A 67 12.30 -6.89 1.11
N PHE A 68 11.90 -5.65 1.38
CA PHE A 68 10.52 -5.26 1.54
C PHE A 68 10.31 -3.91 0.89
N LEU A 69 9.05 -3.51 0.74
CA LEU A 69 8.68 -2.16 0.35
C LEU A 69 8.08 -1.46 1.56
N GLU A 70 8.48 -0.22 1.79
CA GLU A 70 8.01 0.54 2.96
C GLU A 70 7.34 1.83 2.51
N PHE A 71 6.23 2.15 3.17
CA PHE A 71 5.46 3.36 2.86
C PHE A 71 5.05 4.05 4.15
N PHE A 72 5.04 5.38 4.13
CA PHE A 72 4.42 6.16 5.19
C PHE A 72 3.03 6.56 4.72
N ILE A 73 2.04 6.30 5.56
CA ILE A 73 0.64 6.56 5.25
C ILE A 73 0.14 7.64 6.20
N VAL A 74 -0.26 8.77 5.64
CA VAL A 74 -0.94 9.82 6.41
C VAL A 74 -2.43 9.60 6.23
N GLU A 75 -3.13 9.43 7.32
CA GLU A 75 -4.57 9.21 7.25
C GLU A 75 -5.27 10.51 6.90
N VAL A 76 -6.04 10.49 5.82
CA VAL A 76 -6.87 11.61 5.41
C VAL A 76 -8.27 11.35 5.99
N PRO A 77 -8.74 12.16 6.93
CA PRO A 77 -10.06 11.93 7.52
C PRO A 77 -11.12 11.89 6.42
N ASN A 78 -12.00 10.90 6.52
CA ASN A 78 -13.05 10.67 5.52
C ASN A 78 -12.50 10.27 4.15
N GLY A 79 -11.21 9.96 4.06
CA GLY A 79 -10.64 9.44 2.82
C GLY A 79 -11.09 8.01 2.57
N LEU A 80 -11.02 7.60 1.32
CA LEU A 80 -11.50 6.27 0.94
C LEU A 80 -10.45 5.20 1.23
N VAL A 81 -9.18 5.49 1.02
CA VAL A 81 -8.13 4.48 1.07
C VAL A 81 -7.27 4.60 2.33
N SER A 82 -6.77 5.80 2.67
CA SER A 82 -5.79 5.92 3.73
C SER A 82 -6.29 5.46 5.10
N PRO A 83 -7.54 5.74 5.51
CA PRO A 83 -7.99 5.21 6.81
C PRO A 83 -8.00 3.68 6.84
N ARG A 84 -8.36 3.07 5.71
CA ARG A 84 -8.39 1.61 5.62
C ARG A 84 -6.99 1.02 5.64
N LEU A 85 -6.03 1.68 4.96
CA LEU A 85 -4.64 1.22 5.01
C LEU A 85 -4.09 1.31 6.43
N CYS A 86 -4.38 2.39 7.13
CA CYS A 86 -3.90 2.56 8.50
C CYS A 86 -4.50 1.52 9.45
N ALA A 87 -5.66 0.98 9.11
CA ALA A 87 -6.35 0.00 9.95
C ALA A 87 -5.92 -1.43 9.67
N LEU A 88 -5.17 -1.68 8.60
CA LEU A 88 -4.75 -3.04 8.27
C LEU A 88 -3.80 -3.59 9.33
N GLU A 89 -3.86 -4.90 9.51
CA GLU A 89 -2.97 -5.60 10.43
C GLU A 89 -2.00 -6.47 9.65
N ALA A 90 -0.91 -6.85 10.30
CA ALA A 90 0.07 -7.75 9.67
C ALA A 90 -0.62 -9.02 9.19
N GLY A 91 -0.27 -9.46 8.00
CA GLY A 91 -0.91 -10.60 7.35
C GLY A 91 -2.00 -10.22 6.37
N SER A 92 -2.49 -8.98 6.44
CA SER A 92 -3.49 -8.50 5.49
C SER A 92 -2.92 -8.39 4.09
N GLU A 93 -3.77 -8.54 3.09
CA GLU A 93 -3.38 -8.38 1.70
C GLU A 93 -3.88 -7.06 1.15
N LEU A 94 -3.10 -6.50 0.24
CA LEU A 94 -3.47 -5.27 -0.46
C LEU A 94 -2.87 -5.34 -1.86
N TRP A 95 -3.25 -4.39 -2.70
CA TRP A 95 -2.77 -4.37 -4.07
C TRP A 95 -1.65 -3.35 -4.22
N LEU A 96 -0.64 -3.73 -5.00
CA LEU A 96 0.43 -2.82 -5.43
C LEU A 96 0.31 -2.69 -6.94
N GLU A 97 0.17 -1.47 -7.42
CA GLU A 97 0.17 -1.25 -8.86
C GLU A 97 1.61 -1.19 -9.33
N THR A 98 1.95 -2.06 -10.26
CA THR A 98 3.33 -2.25 -10.72
C THR A 98 3.63 -1.47 -11.99
N ASP A 99 2.65 -0.77 -12.51
CA ASP A 99 2.83 0.08 -13.68
C ASP A 99 3.30 1.45 -13.20
N LEU A 100 4.58 1.66 -13.26
CA LEU A 100 5.21 2.86 -12.71
C LEU A 100 5.36 3.96 -13.76
#